data_a6a00a30705e660da22576c245738251
#
_entry.id   a6a00a30705e660da22576c245738251
#
_cell.length_a   1.000
_cell.length_b   1.000
_cell.length_c   1.000
_cell.angle_alpha   90.00
_cell.angle_beta   90.00
_cell.angle_gamma   90.00
#
_symmetry.space_group_name_H-M   'P 1'
#
loop_
_entity.id
_entity.type
_entity.pdbx_description
1 polymer ?
#
loop_
_entity_poly.entity_id
_entity_poly.type
_entity_poly.pdbx_seq_one_letter_code
_entity_poly.pdbx_strand_id
1 'polypeptide(L)'
;MKWAAAIALAVLAGCGGKTHAPTNPAAPQKAPLPPVTRHLRPRVILGRSYGGRPIEALRRGDPNGTRILVFGCIHGTECAGIAIARALEHAHTKANLWIVPNLNPDGYARGIRQNGRGVDLNANWSSQWQGGGRPFDTYYPGPRPFSERETRIARKLILRLHPRVTIWYHQHMDLIWAYGPSSAAGRTYARAVGMRFYHHHWLRGTATNWQNHHLPDTSSFTVELPAGSLSPAQVRRHVRAVLRLAAA
;
A
#
# COMPACT_ATOMS: atom_id res chain seq x y z
N MET A 1 16.16 -69.92 46.27
CA MET A 1 15.28 -71.08 46.45
C MET A 1 14.41 -71.06 45.19
N LYS A 2 14.73 -71.92 44.16
CA LYS A 2 14.14 -73.24 43.88
C LYS A 2 12.58 -73.03 43.73
N TRP A 3 11.94 -73.29 42.62
CA TRP A 3 11.90 -74.54 41.85
C TRP A 3 11.46 -74.23 40.36
N ALA A 4 12.00 -75.07 39.50
CA ALA A 4 11.65 -75.35 38.12
C ALA A 4 10.61 -76.48 38.03
N ALA A 5 9.84 -76.50 36.93
CA ALA A 5 9.33 -77.70 36.25
C ALA A 5 8.57 -77.18 34.98
N ALA A 6 8.94 -77.42 33.81
CA ALA A 6 9.22 -78.51 32.91
C ALA A 6 7.95 -79.29 32.44
N ILE A 7 7.81 -79.35 31.11
CA ILE A 7 7.28 -80.39 30.21
C ILE A 7 5.74 -80.37 29.99
N ALA A 8 5.26 -80.19 28.74
CA ALA A 8 5.08 -81.29 27.77
C ALA A 8 4.66 -80.76 26.37
N LEU A 9 5.26 -81.34 25.40
CA LEU A 9 5.03 -81.26 23.95
C LEU A 9 3.76 -82.07 23.60
N ALA A 10 2.89 -81.50 22.77
CA ALA A 10 1.91 -82.21 21.97
C ALA A 10 1.81 -81.59 20.54
N VAL A 11 2.33 -82.30 19.59
CA VAL A 11 2.19 -82.07 18.15
C VAL A 11 0.87 -82.68 17.75
N LEU A 12 -0.02 -81.88 17.12
CA LEU A 12 -1.05 -82.41 16.24
C LEU A 12 -1.11 -81.51 14.99
N ALA A 13 -0.81 -82.14 13.86
CA ALA A 13 -1.01 -81.62 12.53
C ALA A 13 -2.53 -81.57 12.19
N GLY A 14 -2.96 -80.49 11.52
CA GLY A 14 -4.34 -80.41 11.04
C GLY A 14 -4.59 -79.28 10.09
N CYS A 15 -4.59 -79.56 8.79
CA CYS A 15 -5.36 -78.97 7.70
C CYS A 15 -5.44 -77.45 7.53
N GLY A 16 -4.92 -77.00 6.40
CA GLY A 16 -5.04 -75.63 5.87
C GLY A 16 -6.46 -75.13 5.64
N GLY A 17 -6.71 -74.00 6.19
CA GLY A 17 -7.84 -73.14 5.83
C GLY A 17 -7.30 -71.73 5.62
N LYS A 18 -7.24 -71.29 4.39
CA LYS A 18 -6.95 -69.89 4.04
C LYS A 18 -8.13 -69.03 4.47
N THR A 19 -8.07 -68.40 5.59
CA THR A 19 -9.00 -67.34 5.95
C THR A 19 -8.57 -66.03 5.29
N HIS A 20 -9.28 -65.62 4.28
CA HIS A 20 -9.21 -64.27 3.76
C HIS A 20 -9.73 -63.32 4.86
N ALA A 21 -8.86 -62.46 5.36
CA ALA A 21 -9.26 -61.32 6.17
C ALA A 21 -10.08 -60.37 5.32
N PRO A 22 -11.19 -59.81 5.82
CA PRO A 22 -11.97 -58.84 5.08
C PRO A 22 -11.12 -57.54 4.92
N THR A 23 -10.79 -57.19 3.67
CA THR A 23 -10.23 -55.90 3.34
C THR A 23 -11.29 -54.82 3.61
N ASN A 24 -11.06 -54.06 4.66
CA ASN A 24 -11.88 -52.88 4.97
C ASN A 24 -11.72 -51.88 3.80
N PRO A 25 -12.79 -51.44 3.12
CA PRO A 25 -12.66 -50.45 2.08
C PRO A 25 -12.09 -49.14 2.66
N ALA A 26 -10.98 -48.68 2.10
CA ALA A 26 -10.35 -47.44 2.49
C ALA A 26 -11.40 -46.29 2.46
N ALA A 27 -11.52 -45.55 3.55
CA ALA A 27 -12.39 -44.40 3.62
C ALA A 27 -12.05 -43.41 2.48
N PRO A 28 -13.04 -42.82 1.81
CA PRO A 28 -12.81 -41.90 0.72
C PRO A 28 -11.92 -40.76 1.20
N GLN A 29 -10.73 -40.64 0.64
CA GLN A 29 -9.85 -39.49 0.87
C GLN A 29 -10.55 -38.24 0.36
N LYS A 30 -10.85 -37.33 1.27
CA LYS A 30 -11.44 -36.02 0.95
C LYS A 30 -10.45 -35.29 0.05
N ALA A 31 -10.84 -35.03 -1.20
CA ALA A 31 -10.02 -34.27 -2.14
C ALA A 31 -9.60 -32.93 -1.49
N PRO A 32 -8.35 -32.51 -1.68
CA PRO A 32 -7.92 -31.21 -1.15
C PRO A 32 -8.80 -30.11 -1.71
N LEU A 33 -9.37 -29.28 -0.84
CA LEU A 33 -10.15 -28.11 -1.24
C LEU A 33 -9.30 -27.23 -2.17
N PRO A 34 -9.85 -26.73 -3.29
CA PRO A 34 -9.12 -25.83 -4.16
C PRO A 34 -8.66 -24.60 -3.36
N PRO A 35 -7.48 -24.06 -3.67
CA PRO A 35 -6.96 -22.90 -2.96
C PRO A 35 -8.00 -21.77 -3.04
N VAL A 36 -8.39 -21.23 -1.88
CA VAL A 36 -9.27 -20.06 -1.80
C VAL A 36 -8.51 -18.89 -2.40
N THR A 37 -8.71 -18.63 -3.67
CA THR A 37 -8.25 -17.42 -4.35
C THR A 37 -8.97 -16.25 -3.68
N ARG A 38 -8.30 -15.59 -2.75
CA ARG A 38 -8.77 -14.34 -2.16
C ARG A 38 -8.82 -13.28 -3.27
N HIS A 39 -9.96 -13.19 -3.96
CA HIS A 39 -10.18 -12.11 -4.91
C HIS A 39 -10.08 -10.79 -4.15
N LEU A 40 -9.06 -10.00 -4.44
CA LEU A 40 -8.94 -8.64 -3.92
C LEU A 40 -10.19 -7.87 -4.33
N ARG A 41 -10.90 -7.30 -3.36
CA ARG A 41 -11.94 -6.32 -3.69
C ARG A 41 -11.26 -5.17 -4.42
N PRO A 42 -11.60 -4.90 -5.68
CA PRO A 42 -10.84 -3.98 -6.51
C PRO A 42 -10.91 -2.54 -6.01
N ARG A 43 -11.96 -2.19 -5.24
CA ARG A 43 -12.21 -0.84 -4.70
C ARG A 43 -12.68 -0.91 -3.26
N VAL A 44 -12.13 -0.03 -2.41
CA VAL A 44 -12.46 0.05 -0.97
C VAL A 44 -12.68 1.51 -0.60
N ILE A 45 -13.80 1.83 0.04
CA ILE A 45 -14.03 3.15 0.65
C ILE A 45 -13.23 3.18 1.97
N LEU A 46 -12.24 4.08 2.02
CA LEU A 46 -11.40 4.29 3.21
C LEU A 46 -12.09 5.16 4.25
N GLY A 47 -12.95 6.06 3.79
CA GLY A 47 -13.71 7.02 4.58
C GLY A 47 -14.28 8.13 3.71
N ARG A 48 -14.64 9.25 4.36
CA ARG A 48 -15.21 10.42 3.68
C ARG A 48 -14.44 11.67 4.10
N SER A 49 -14.29 12.60 3.14
CA SER A 49 -13.77 13.95 3.37
C SER A 49 -14.64 14.73 4.34
N TYR A 50 -14.22 15.94 4.69
CA TYR A 50 -15.01 16.84 5.52
C TYR A 50 -16.39 17.14 4.87
N GLY A 51 -16.43 17.39 3.55
CA GLY A 51 -17.66 17.61 2.78
C GLY A 51 -18.44 16.33 2.42
N GLY A 52 -18.10 15.18 3.02
CA GLY A 52 -18.84 13.92 2.84
C GLY A 52 -18.48 13.13 1.58
N ARG A 53 -17.57 13.59 0.72
CA ARG A 53 -17.15 12.89 -0.50
C ARG A 53 -16.35 11.65 -0.18
N PRO A 54 -16.55 10.51 -0.88
CA PRO A 54 -15.80 9.29 -0.62
C PRO A 54 -14.31 9.46 -0.94
N ILE A 55 -13.47 8.89 -0.06
CA ILE A 55 -12.06 8.69 -0.28
C ILE A 55 -11.86 7.20 -0.48
N GLU A 56 -11.41 6.81 -1.66
CA GLU A 56 -11.33 5.42 -2.08
C GLU A 56 -9.89 4.97 -2.29
N ALA A 57 -9.64 3.69 -2.08
CA ALA A 57 -8.44 3.01 -2.54
C ALA A 57 -8.80 1.91 -3.53
N LEU A 58 -7.97 1.77 -4.54
CA LEU A 58 -8.00 0.68 -5.49
C LEU A 58 -6.87 -0.30 -5.16
N ARG A 59 -7.11 -1.60 -5.37
CA ARG A 59 -6.13 -2.64 -5.08
C ARG A 59 -5.86 -3.44 -6.33
N ARG A 60 -4.57 -3.68 -6.61
CA ARG A 60 -4.11 -4.46 -7.78
C ARG A 60 -2.97 -5.39 -7.40
N GLY A 61 -2.82 -6.44 -8.19
CA GLY A 61 -1.74 -7.40 -8.06
C GLY A 61 -1.94 -8.45 -6.96
N ASP A 62 -0.83 -9.01 -6.50
CA ASP A 62 -0.80 -10.09 -5.53
C ASP A 62 -0.95 -9.55 -4.09
N PRO A 63 -1.92 -10.03 -3.29
CA PRO A 63 -2.08 -9.62 -1.89
C PRO A 63 -0.85 -9.93 -1.01
N ASN A 64 -0.02 -10.88 -1.41
CA ASN A 64 1.20 -11.28 -0.69
C ASN A 64 2.46 -10.59 -1.23
N GLY A 65 2.34 -9.84 -2.31
CA GLY A 65 3.46 -9.12 -2.94
C GLY A 65 3.95 -7.91 -2.14
N THR A 66 5.04 -7.31 -2.61
CA THR A 66 5.59 -6.08 -2.05
C THR A 66 4.54 -4.97 -2.02
N ARG A 67 4.31 -4.39 -0.84
CA ARG A 67 3.28 -3.34 -0.66
C ARG A 67 3.79 -1.99 -1.16
N ILE A 68 3.12 -1.46 -2.16
CA ILE A 68 3.34 -0.13 -2.73
C ILE A 68 2.06 0.68 -2.55
N LEU A 69 2.20 1.92 -2.09
CA LEU A 69 1.09 2.84 -1.91
C LEU A 69 1.30 4.10 -2.75
N VAL A 70 0.26 4.51 -3.47
CA VAL A 70 0.29 5.67 -4.36
C VAL A 70 -0.85 6.61 -4.02
N PHE A 71 -0.53 7.89 -3.78
CA PHE A 71 -1.50 8.98 -3.65
C PHE A 71 -1.42 9.89 -4.88
N GLY A 72 -2.53 9.98 -5.62
CA GLY A 72 -2.60 10.74 -6.88
C GLY A 72 -2.81 12.25 -6.70
N CYS A 73 -3.45 12.66 -5.61
CA CYS A 73 -3.79 14.05 -5.34
C CYS A 73 -3.98 14.27 -3.84
N ILE A 74 -3.22 15.22 -3.25
CA ILE A 74 -3.38 15.67 -1.86
C ILE A 74 -3.79 17.16 -1.83
N HIS A 75 -3.30 17.97 -2.75
CA HIS A 75 -3.72 19.35 -2.94
C HIS A 75 -4.70 19.45 -4.12
N GLY A 76 -5.87 20.07 -3.92
CA GLY A 76 -6.92 20.04 -4.93
C GLY A 76 -6.59 20.76 -6.26
N THR A 77 -5.54 21.59 -6.27
CA THR A 77 -4.99 22.25 -7.46
C THR A 77 -3.86 21.48 -8.15
N GLU A 78 -3.37 20.36 -7.56
CA GLU A 78 -2.18 19.62 -7.99
C GLU A 78 -2.53 18.17 -8.31
N CYS A 79 -3.51 17.95 -9.17
CA CYS A 79 -4.15 16.64 -9.32
C CYS A 79 -3.82 15.90 -10.64
N ALA A 80 -2.77 16.26 -11.37
CA ALA A 80 -2.36 15.51 -12.56
C ALA A 80 -2.00 14.04 -12.26
N GLY A 81 -1.57 13.75 -11.02
CA GLY A 81 -1.31 12.39 -10.55
C GLY A 81 -2.55 11.47 -10.55
N ILE A 82 -3.78 12.01 -10.61
CA ILE A 82 -5.00 11.21 -10.78
C ILE A 82 -4.96 10.42 -12.09
N ALA A 83 -4.40 10.98 -13.17
CA ALA A 83 -4.28 10.28 -14.44
C ALA A 83 -3.36 9.04 -14.32
N ILE A 84 -2.27 9.16 -13.57
CA ILE A 84 -1.35 8.04 -13.28
C ILE A 84 -2.08 6.99 -12.40
N ALA A 85 -2.77 7.44 -11.36
CA ALA A 85 -3.53 6.57 -10.47
C ALA A 85 -4.57 5.75 -11.24
N ARG A 86 -5.34 6.39 -12.14
CA ARG A 86 -6.31 5.70 -13.01
C ARG A 86 -5.65 4.72 -13.97
N ALA A 87 -4.50 5.06 -14.54
CA ALA A 87 -3.77 4.14 -15.43
C ALA A 87 -3.25 2.91 -14.67
N LEU A 88 -2.84 3.07 -13.40
CA LEU A 88 -2.44 1.97 -12.53
C LEU A 88 -3.59 1.02 -12.17
N GLU A 89 -4.85 1.44 -12.31
CA GLU A 89 -6.03 0.57 -12.11
C GLU A 89 -6.03 -0.63 -13.07
N HIS A 90 -5.38 -0.50 -14.22
CA HIS A 90 -5.29 -1.54 -15.24
C HIS A 90 -3.94 -2.24 -15.26
N ALA A 91 -3.07 -1.97 -14.28
CA ALA A 91 -1.73 -2.54 -14.25
C ALA A 91 -1.75 -4.01 -13.82
N HIS A 92 -1.02 -4.85 -14.56
CA HIS A 92 -0.67 -6.20 -14.15
C HIS A 92 0.64 -6.15 -13.36
N THR A 93 0.62 -6.64 -12.13
CA THR A 93 1.79 -6.61 -11.22
C THR A 93 1.74 -7.74 -10.21
N LYS A 94 2.92 -8.20 -9.78
CA LYS A 94 3.09 -9.13 -8.65
C LYS A 94 3.15 -8.39 -7.30
N ALA A 95 3.17 -7.06 -7.30
CA ALA A 95 3.12 -6.27 -6.08
C ALA A 95 1.70 -6.23 -5.50
N ASN A 96 1.61 -5.96 -4.20
CA ASN A 96 0.38 -5.57 -3.53
C ASN A 96 0.23 -4.05 -3.64
N LEU A 97 -0.32 -3.61 -4.77
CA LEU A 97 -0.42 -2.20 -5.13
C LEU A 97 -1.73 -1.60 -4.60
N TRP A 98 -1.59 -0.55 -3.80
CA TRP A 98 -2.68 0.27 -3.30
C TRP A 98 -2.61 1.67 -3.91
N ILE A 99 -3.73 2.15 -4.42
CA ILE A 99 -3.83 3.40 -5.15
C ILE A 99 -4.97 4.22 -4.54
N VAL A 100 -4.67 5.42 -4.07
CA VAL A 100 -5.63 6.42 -3.63
C VAL A 100 -5.62 7.54 -4.67
N PRO A 101 -6.56 7.55 -5.64
CA PRO A 101 -6.53 8.53 -6.72
C PRO A 101 -6.65 9.97 -6.22
N ASN A 102 -7.48 10.19 -5.20
CA ASN A 102 -7.72 11.51 -4.67
C ASN A 102 -7.95 11.45 -3.15
N LEU A 103 -7.03 12.00 -2.38
CA LEU A 103 -7.14 12.13 -0.92
C LEU A 103 -7.92 13.39 -0.53
N ASN A 104 -7.97 14.41 -1.41
CA ASN A 104 -8.62 15.69 -1.18
C ASN A 104 -9.76 15.97 -2.18
N PRO A 105 -10.86 15.20 -2.13
CA PRO A 105 -11.94 15.38 -3.09
C PRO A 105 -12.70 16.70 -2.92
N ASP A 106 -12.65 17.32 -1.75
CA ASP A 106 -13.28 18.62 -1.51
C ASP A 106 -12.48 19.76 -2.15
N GLY A 107 -11.15 19.78 -1.95
CA GLY A 107 -10.26 20.74 -2.58
C GLY A 107 -10.28 20.61 -4.10
N TYR A 108 -10.25 19.37 -4.61
CA TYR A 108 -10.35 19.09 -6.04
C TYR A 108 -11.65 19.62 -6.66
N ALA A 109 -12.80 19.38 -6.03
CA ALA A 109 -14.09 19.84 -6.52
C ALA A 109 -14.22 21.37 -6.51
N ARG A 110 -13.47 22.06 -5.64
CA ARG A 110 -13.48 23.52 -5.51
C ARG A 110 -12.33 24.20 -6.27
N GLY A 111 -11.39 23.44 -6.82
CA GLY A 111 -10.19 23.99 -7.46
C GLY A 111 -9.28 24.77 -6.50
N ILE A 112 -9.20 24.35 -5.23
CA ILE A 112 -8.34 24.98 -4.21
C ILE A 112 -7.31 24.00 -3.67
N ARG A 113 -6.17 24.50 -3.19
CA ARG A 113 -5.09 23.69 -2.63
C ARG A 113 -5.54 22.91 -1.38
N GLN A 114 -6.19 23.63 -0.47
CA GLN A 114 -6.61 23.14 0.85
C GLN A 114 -7.78 22.17 0.74
N ASN A 115 -8.09 21.50 1.85
CA ASN A 115 -9.31 20.70 1.97
C ASN A 115 -10.57 21.57 2.20
N GLY A 116 -11.71 20.93 2.43
CA GLY A 116 -13.00 21.61 2.67
C GLY A 116 -13.02 22.55 3.89
N ARG A 117 -12.06 22.43 4.79
CA ARG A 117 -11.88 23.27 5.98
C ARG A 117 -10.80 24.34 5.84
N GLY A 118 -10.19 24.45 4.67
CA GLY A 118 -9.14 25.41 4.42
C GLY A 118 -7.77 24.99 4.99
N VAL A 119 -7.56 23.68 5.23
CA VAL A 119 -6.30 23.15 5.76
C VAL A 119 -5.46 22.58 4.62
N ASP A 120 -4.16 22.93 4.59
CA ASP A 120 -3.17 22.25 3.76
C ASP A 120 -2.92 20.86 4.34
N LEU A 121 -3.43 19.83 3.64
CA LEU A 121 -3.32 18.44 4.09
C LEU A 121 -1.87 17.95 4.17
N ASN A 122 -0.95 18.54 3.39
CA ASN A 122 0.47 18.19 3.45
C ASN A 122 1.27 19.02 4.46
N ALA A 123 0.60 19.84 5.28
CA ALA A 123 1.17 20.50 6.45
C ALA A 123 0.55 19.99 7.77
N ASN A 124 -0.40 19.06 7.70
CA ASN A 124 -1.22 18.60 8.84
C ASN A 124 -0.70 17.30 9.50
N TRP A 125 0.59 16.92 9.29
CA TRP A 125 1.22 15.72 9.86
C TRP A 125 2.07 16.06 11.08
N SER A 126 2.29 15.09 12.00
CA SER A 126 2.87 15.41 13.32
C SER A 126 4.38 15.65 13.34
N SER A 127 5.15 15.16 12.35
CA SER A 127 6.60 15.33 12.38
C SER A 127 7.00 16.79 12.21
N GLN A 128 7.54 17.38 13.25
CA GLN A 128 7.94 18.78 13.31
C GLN A 128 6.80 19.76 12.97
N TRP A 129 5.57 19.38 13.25
CA TRP A 129 4.41 20.24 13.00
C TRP A 129 4.53 21.58 13.72
N GLN A 130 4.16 22.64 13.04
CA GLN A 130 4.10 23.99 13.60
C GLN A 130 2.74 24.60 13.30
N GLY A 131 2.07 25.08 14.33
CA GLY A 131 0.83 25.84 14.22
C GLY A 131 1.06 27.23 13.62
N GLY A 132 -0.02 27.90 13.28
CA GLY A 132 -0.05 29.27 12.78
C GLY A 132 -0.88 29.41 11.52
N GLY A 133 -1.20 30.65 11.15
CA GLY A 133 -2.05 30.97 10.02
C GLY A 133 -3.55 30.81 10.31
N ARG A 134 -4.36 30.96 9.27
CA ARG A 134 -5.83 30.90 9.29
C ARG A 134 -6.33 29.94 8.23
N PRO A 135 -7.54 29.39 8.38
CA PRO A 135 -8.17 28.61 7.31
C PRO A 135 -8.11 29.35 5.96
N PHE A 136 -7.72 28.60 4.92
CA PHE A 136 -7.50 29.04 3.54
C PHE A 136 -6.20 29.82 3.27
N ASP A 137 -5.38 30.13 4.28
CA ASP A 137 -4.00 30.50 4.00
C ASP A 137 -3.28 29.33 3.27
N THR A 138 -2.35 29.65 2.38
CA THR A 138 -1.73 28.65 1.46
C THR A 138 -1.21 27.41 2.17
N TYR A 139 -0.58 27.60 3.34
CA TYR A 139 0.08 26.53 4.11
C TYR A 139 -0.54 26.35 5.51
N TYR A 140 -1.80 26.71 5.70
CA TYR A 140 -2.46 26.57 7.00
C TYR A 140 -2.44 25.09 7.45
N PRO A 141 -1.75 24.74 8.55
CA PRO A 141 -1.52 23.36 8.94
C PRO A 141 -2.67 22.75 9.74
N GLY A 142 -3.78 23.50 9.91
CA GLY A 142 -4.87 23.14 10.81
C GLY A 142 -4.58 23.50 12.28
N PRO A 143 -5.57 23.33 13.18
CA PRO A 143 -5.45 23.68 14.59
C PRO A 143 -4.54 22.74 15.41
N ARG A 144 -4.24 21.56 14.88
CA ARG A 144 -3.33 20.57 15.49
C ARG A 144 -2.95 19.50 14.46
N PRO A 145 -1.89 18.71 14.71
CA PRO A 145 -1.55 17.59 13.85
C PRO A 145 -2.74 16.63 13.70
N PHE A 146 -2.92 16.12 12.50
CA PHE A 146 -4.00 15.17 12.17
C PHE A 146 -5.40 15.69 12.54
N SER A 147 -5.62 17.01 12.50
CA SER A 147 -6.95 17.58 12.70
C SER A 147 -7.92 17.14 11.62
N GLU A 148 -7.44 16.85 10.41
CA GLU A 148 -8.28 16.58 9.25
C GLU A 148 -8.63 15.09 9.09
N ARG A 149 -9.83 14.80 8.56
CA ARG A 149 -10.30 13.43 8.29
C ARG A 149 -9.41 12.75 7.26
N GLU A 150 -9.06 13.48 6.23
CA GLU A 150 -8.25 13.05 5.10
C GLU A 150 -6.86 12.58 5.56
N THR A 151 -6.18 13.36 6.38
CA THR A 151 -4.86 12.98 6.92
C THR A 151 -4.94 11.80 7.86
N ARG A 152 -6.01 11.71 8.68
CA ARG A 152 -6.22 10.52 9.54
C ARG A 152 -6.51 9.25 8.72
N ILE A 153 -7.26 9.36 7.63
CA ILE A 153 -7.52 8.24 6.71
C ILE A 153 -6.22 7.75 6.08
N ALA A 154 -5.41 8.66 5.54
CA ALA A 154 -4.11 8.33 4.95
C ALA A 154 -3.17 7.71 5.98
N ARG A 155 -3.05 8.31 7.18
CA ARG A 155 -2.26 7.78 8.29
C ARG A 155 -2.68 6.35 8.67
N LYS A 156 -3.99 6.11 8.85
CA LYS A 156 -4.52 4.78 9.18
C LYS A 156 -4.19 3.76 8.09
N LEU A 157 -4.29 4.16 6.83
CA LEU A 157 -3.94 3.30 5.70
C LEU A 157 -2.45 2.95 5.71
N ILE A 158 -1.56 3.94 5.86
CA ILE A 158 -0.11 3.76 5.90
C ILE A 158 0.29 2.82 7.05
N LEU A 159 -0.21 3.07 8.26
CA LEU A 159 0.10 2.23 9.43
C LEU A 159 -0.40 0.79 9.26
N ARG A 160 -1.58 0.60 8.68
CA ARG A 160 -2.14 -0.75 8.43
C ARG A 160 -1.37 -1.51 7.35
N LEU A 161 -0.98 -0.82 6.29
CA LEU A 161 -0.30 -1.45 5.16
C LEU A 161 1.18 -1.65 5.40
N HIS A 162 1.80 -0.75 6.16
CA HIS A 162 3.26 -0.70 6.29
C HIS A 162 3.93 -0.83 4.92
N PRO A 163 3.68 0.10 3.97
CA PRO A 163 4.11 -0.04 2.59
C PRO A 163 5.62 0.11 2.49
N ARG A 164 6.27 -0.76 1.73
CA ARG A 164 7.72 -0.61 1.43
C ARG A 164 8.03 0.72 0.77
N VAL A 165 7.14 1.17 -0.13
CA VAL A 165 7.26 2.47 -0.81
C VAL A 165 5.91 3.17 -0.83
N THR A 166 5.91 4.46 -0.49
CA THR A 166 4.78 5.38 -0.68
C THR A 166 5.19 6.52 -1.61
N ILE A 167 4.35 6.78 -2.61
CA ILE A 167 4.56 7.82 -3.62
C ILE A 167 3.46 8.87 -3.47
N TRP A 168 3.86 10.14 -3.29
CA TRP A 168 2.97 11.28 -3.23
C TRP A 168 3.13 12.14 -4.48
N TYR A 169 2.08 12.23 -5.29
CA TYR A 169 2.08 13.12 -6.46
C TYR A 169 1.64 14.52 -6.09
N HIS A 170 2.45 15.46 -6.53
CA HIS A 170 2.29 16.90 -6.42
C HIS A 170 2.53 17.59 -7.77
N GLN A 171 2.37 18.89 -7.81
CA GLN A 171 2.75 19.81 -8.89
C GLN A 171 3.27 21.11 -8.27
N HIS A 172 4.18 21.88 -8.94
CA HIS A 172 4.58 21.80 -10.35
C HIS A 172 6.10 21.96 -10.56
N MET A 173 6.93 21.38 -9.71
CA MET A 173 8.40 21.66 -9.72
C MET A 173 9.19 20.78 -10.71
N ASP A 174 8.57 19.82 -11.38
CA ASP A 174 9.20 18.88 -12.32
C ASP A 174 10.46 18.19 -11.76
N LEU A 175 10.31 17.56 -10.60
CA LEU A 175 11.39 16.85 -9.90
C LEU A 175 10.89 15.72 -8.99
N ILE A 176 11.82 14.87 -8.58
CA ILE A 176 11.58 13.84 -7.55
C ILE A 176 12.29 14.28 -6.27
N TRP A 177 11.54 14.55 -5.22
CA TRP A 177 12.06 14.94 -3.92
C TRP A 177 12.11 13.75 -2.97
N ALA A 178 13.32 13.37 -2.56
CA ALA A 178 13.55 12.31 -1.60
C ALA A 178 14.76 12.61 -0.71
N TYR A 179 14.67 12.16 0.55
CA TYR A 179 15.73 12.33 1.55
C TYR A 179 15.76 11.13 2.51
N GLY A 180 16.89 10.91 3.16
CA GLY A 180 17.05 9.83 4.15
C GLY A 180 16.67 8.45 3.59
N PRO A 181 15.84 7.66 4.30
CA PRO A 181 15.48 6.29 3.90
C PRO A 181 14.89 6.17 2.49
N SER A 182 14.24 7.23 2.00
CA SER A 182 13.60 7.22 0.68
C SER A 182 14.50 7.57 -0.49
N SER A 183 15.77 7.97 -0.24
CA SER A 183 16.69 8.46 -1.28
C SER A 183 16.94 7.41 -2.37
N ALA A 184 17.10 6.13 -2.02
CA ALA A 184 17.35 5.07 -3.00
C ALA A 184 16.15 4.84 -3.93
N ALA A 185 14.94 4.75 -3.35
CA ALA A 185 13.70 4.59 -4.11
C ALA A 185 13.41 5.81 -4.99
N GLY A 186 13.54 7.03 -4.43
CA GLY A 186 13.34 8.28 -5.17
C GLY A 186 14.32 8.43 -6.34
N ARG A 187 15.59 8.10 -6.15
CA ARG A 187 16.62 8.12 -7.21
C ARG A 187 16.33 7.08 -8.32
N THR A 188 15.88 5.90 -7.94
CA THR A 188 15.46 4.87 -8.90
C THR A 188 14.27 5.33 -9.72
N TYR A 189 13.29 5.95 -9.05
CA TYR A 189 12.12 6.52 -9.72
C TYR A 189 12.53 7.67 -10.68
N ALA A 190 13.34 8.61 -10.22
CA ALA A 190 13.82 9.75 -11.01
C ALA A 190 14.48 9.30 -12.32
N ARG A 191 15.39 8.31 -12.25
CA ARG A 191 16.01 7.71 -13.44
C ARG A 191 14.99 7.08 -14.37
N ALA A 192 13.99 6.38 -13.83
CA ALA A 192 12.98 5.70 -14.63
C ALA A 192 12.06 6.66 -15.41
N VAL A 193 11.81 7.85 -14.85
CA VAL A 193 10.97 8.87 -15.48
C VAL A 193 11.75 9.95 -16.22
N GLY A 194 13.11 9.99 -16.08
CA GLY A 194 13.95 11.02 -16.67
C GLY A 194 13.74 12.41 -16.06
N MET A 195 13.38 12.47 -14.76
CA MET A 195 13.19 13.73 -14.04
C MET A 195 14.36 14.02 -13.10
N ARG A 196 14.58 15.29 -12.78
CA ARG A 196 15.61 15.73 -11.85
C ARG A 196 15.37 15.12 -10.47
N PHE A 197 16.43 14.59 -9.84
CA PHE A 197 16.39 14.13 -8.45
C PHE A 197 16.82 15.28 -7.54
N TYR A 198 15.96 15.61 -6.56
CA TYR A 198 16.20 16.65 -5.55
C TYR A 198 16.40 16.01 -4.19
N HIS A 199 17.64 16.03 -3.70
CA HIS A 199 18.03 15.48 -2.41
C HIS A 199 18.09 16.60 -1.39
N HIS A 200 17.00 16.81 -0.65
CA HIS A 200 16.89 17.85 0.35
C HIS A 200 16.00 17.41 1.50
N HIS A 201 16.25 17.93 2.69
CA HIS A 201 15.44 17.64 3.89
C HIS A 201 13.95 17.87 3.63
N TRP A 202 13.13 17.05 4.29
CA TRP A 202 11.68 17.19 4.23
C TRP A 202 11.21 18.49 4.88
N LEU A 203 10.15 19.08 4.35
CA LEU A 203 9.44 20.16 4.99
C LEU A 203 8.72 19.64 6.24
N ARG A 204 8.64 20.52 7.24
CA ARG A 204 7.97 20.26 8.51
C ARG A 204 6.49 19.96 8.30
N GLY A 205 5.92 19.06 9.09
CA GLY A 205 4.50 18.74 9.06
C GLY A 205 4.03 18.00 7.80
N THR A 206 4.94 17.53 6.91
CA THR A 206 4.55 16.85 5.67
C THR A 206 4.36 15.34 5.84
N ALA A 207 3.59 14.74 4.92
CA ALA A 207 3.35 13.31 4.88
C ALA A 207 4.64 12.49 4.75
N THR A 208 5.54 12.91 3.87
CA THR A 208 6.84 12.27 3.65
C THR A 208 7.74 12.38 4.87
N ASN A 209 7.80 13.56 5.51
CA ASN A 209 8.54 13.75 6.76
C ASN A 209 8.03 12.80 7.85
N TRP A 210 6.72 12.77 8.06
CA TRP A 210 6.11 11.92 9.06
C TRP A 210 6.39 10.43 8.82
N GLN A 211 6.18 9.93 7.60
CA GLN A 211 6.34 8.50 7.33
C GLN A 211 7.79 8.05 7.48
N ASN A 212 8.75 8.79 6.89
CA ASN A 212 10.16 8.41 6.96
C ASN A 212 10.75 8.47 8.40
N HIS A 213 10.15 9.25 9.31
CA HIS A 213 10.54 9.27 10.71
C HIS A 213 9.86 8.18 11.55
N HIS A 214 8.59 7.89 11.29
CA HIS A 214 7.83 6.93 12.08
C HIS A 214 7.96 5.49 11.59
N LEU A 215 8.32 5.29 10.32
CA LEU A 215 8.48 4.00 9.68
C LEU A 215 9.81 3.99 8.89
N PRO A 216 10.97 4.00 9.58
CA PRO A 216 12.28 4.21 8.96
C PRO A 216 12.71 3.05 8.04
N ASP A 217 12.08 1.89 8.14
CA ASP A 217 12.25 0.74 7.26
C ASP A 217 11.42 0.84 5.96
N THR A 218 10.66 1.93 5.80
CA THR A 218 9.89 2.24 4.59
C THR A 218 10.49 3.42 3.83
N SER A 219 10.02 3.64 2.61
CA SER A 219 10.45 4.77 1.78
C SER A 219 9.23 5.60 1.38
N SER A 220 9.21 6.89 1.73
CA SER A 220 8.15 7.81 1.31
C SER A 220 8.76 9.01 0.61
N PHE A 221 8.34 9.30 -0.63
CA PHE A 221 8.89 10.41 -1.40
C PHE A 221 7.82 11.14 -2.23
N THR A 222 8.15 12.38 -2.62
CA THR A 222 7.29 13.25 -3.42
C THR A 222 7.73 13.22 -4.88
N VAL A 223 6.74 13.15 -5.76
CA VAL A 223 6.89 13.36 -7.20
C VAL A 223 6.19 14.67 -7.54
N GLU A 224 6.98 15.69 -7.78
CA GLU A 224 6.53 16.98 -8.28
C GLU A 224 6.40 16.89 -9.79
N LEU A 225 5.20 16.65 -10.28
CA LEU A 225 4.91 16.59 -11.71
C LEU A 225 5.07 17.98 -12.37
N PRO A 226 5.25 18.05 -13.70
CA PRO A 226 5.22 19.33 -14.41
C PRO A 226 3.85 20.01 -14.28
N ALA A 227 3.80 21.32 -14.57
CA ALA A 227 2.56 22.08 -14.59
C ALA A 227 1.57 21.55 -15.64
N GLY A 228 0.28 21.69 -15.35
CA GLY A 228 -0.80 21.30 -16.26
C GLY A 228 -1.06 19.79 -16.31
N SER A 229 -1.69 19.33 -17.38
CA SER A 229 -2.07 17.93 -17.58
C SER A 229 -0.92 17.12 -18.17
N LEU A 230 -0.84 15.84 -17.80
CA LEU A 230 0.16 14.94 -18.36
C LEU A 230 -0.29 14.38 -19.72
N SER A 231 0.65 14.28 -20.65
CA SER A 231 0.45 13.54 -21.89
C SER A 231 0.33 12.02 -21.61
N PRO A 232 -0.31 11.24 -22.50
CA PRO A 232 -0.37 9.79 -22.36
C PRO A 232 1.00 9.12 -22.25
N ALA A 233 2.03 9.68 -22.89
CA ALA A 233 3.41 9.18 -22.82
C ALA A 233 4.01 9.40 -21.43
N GLN A 234 3.79 10.57 -20.82
CA GLN A 234 4.21 10.85 -19.44
C GLN A 234 3.50 9.92 -18.45
N VAL A 235 2.18 9.78 -18.56
CA VAL A 235 1.41 8.85 -17.71
C VAL A 235 2.00 7.43 -17.78
N ARG A 236 2.21 6.89 -19.01
CA ARG A 236 2.80 5.56 -19.18
C ARG A 236 4.20 5.44 -18.58
N ARG A 237 5.01 6.50 -18.64
CA ARG A 237 6.36 6.55 -18.05
C ARG A 237 6.29 6.43 -16.53
N HIS A 238 5.41 7.18 -15.88
CA HIS A 238 5.20 7.11 -14.44
C HIS A 238 4.64 5.76 -13.99
N VAL A 239 3.67 5.18 -14.72
CA VAL A 239 3.16 3.83 -14.46
C VAL A 239 4.30 2.80 -14.47
N ARG A 240 5.15 2.80 -15.51
CA ARG A 240 6.32 1.89 -15.58
C ARG A 240 7.29 2.10 -14.40
N ALA A 241 7.49 3.36 -13.97
CA ALA A 241 8.37 3.66 -12.84
C ALA A 241 7.82 3.11 -11.52
N VAL A 242 6.50 3.24 -11.26
CA VAL A 242 5.83 2.62 -10.10
C VAL A 242 6.02 1.11 -10.12
N LEU A 243 5.75 0.46 -11.26
CA LEU A 243 5.86 -0.99 -11.39
C LEU A 243 7.30 -1.50 -11.26
N ARG A 244 8.29 -0.72 -11.68
CA ARG A 244 9.71 -1.04 -11.47
C ARG A 244 10.11 -1.06 -10.00
N LEU A 245 9.61 -0.11 -9.19
CA LEU A 245 9.83 -0.11 -7.74
C LEU A 245 9.16 -1.29 -7.04
N ALA A 246 8.10 -1.81 -7.63
CA ALA A 246 7.38 -2.97 -7.12
C ALA A 246 8.12 -4.29 -7.37
N ALA A 247 8.98 -4.34 -8.37
CA ALA A 247 9.75 -5.53 -8.76
C ALA A 247 11.15 -5.60 -8.10
N ALA A 248 11.60 -4.51 -7.49
CA ALA A 248 12.86 -4.40 -6.75
C ALA A 248 12.67 -4.71 -5.26
#